data_e4592edacc66cc369e34237041959a73
#
_entry.id   e4592edacc66cc369e34237041959a73
#
_cell.length_a   1.000
_cell.length_b   1.000
_cell.length_c   1.000
_cell.angle_alpha   90.00
_cell.angle_beta   90.00
_cell.angle_gamma   90.00
#
_symmetry.space_group_name_H-M   'P 1'
#
loop_
_entity.id
_entity.type
_entity.pdbx_description
1 polymer ?
#
loop_
_entity_poly.entity_id
_entity_poly.type
_entity_poly.pdbx_seq_one_letter_code
_entity_poly.pdbx_strand_id
1 'polypeptide(L)'
;MKVKRILQKIKFLNEPYTRWKWRERRTTWGTENPDKTFFVVRRATSKVGLFSLVMTNMGLVRYALKQGYIPVVDMQSNQNTYLEDSQVGHVNAWEFYFEQPCGYSLKDIQRSKNIILSDGMITDRNIFPTYKIVKDENQL
;
A
#
# COMPACT_ATOMS: atom_id res chain seq x y z
N MET A 1 -21.29 -13.11 5.86
CA MET A 1 -21.48 -11.73 6.32
C MET A 1 -21.67 -11.59 7.84
N LYS A 2 -22.50 -12.41 8.47
CA LYS A 2 -22.68 -12.37 9.95
C LYS A 2 -21.38 -12.70 10.74
N VAL A 3 -20.56 -13.61 10.26
CA VAL A 3 -19.29 -14.01 10.90
C VAL A 3 -18.27 -12.86 10.94
N LYS A 4 -18.15 -12.04 9.89
CA LYS A 4 -17.28 -10.86 9.87
C LYS A 4 -17.65 -9.84 10.96
N ARG A 5 -18.96 -9.59 11.16
CA ARG A 5 -19.44 -8.67 12.19
C ARG A 5 -19.21 -9.19 13.59
N ILE A 6 -19.30 -10.51 13.79
CA ILE A 6 -19.05 -11.14 15.09
C ILE A 6 -17.57 -11.10 15.42
N LEU A 7 -16.69 -11.43 14.48
CA LEU A 7 -15.24 -11.36 14.66
C LEU A 7 -14.74 -9.94 14.94
N GLN A 8 -15.36 -8.92 14.35
CA GLN A 8 -15.05 -7.52 14.63
C GLN A 8 -15.45 -7.08 16.04
N LYS A 9 -16.44 -7.73 16.64
CA LYS A 9 -16.89 -7.44 18.02
C LYS A 9 -16.03 -8.10 19.08
N ILE A 10 -15.27 -9.14 18.76
CA ILE A 10 -14.40 -9.85 19.70
C ILE A 10 -13.01 -9.25 19.62
N LYS A 11 -12.69 -8.36 20.56
CA LYS A 11 -11.46 -7.56 20.59
C LYS A 11 -10.16 -8.37 20.41
N PHE A 12 -10.07 -9.56 20.98
CA PHE A 12 -8.87 -10.39 20.92
C PHE A 12 -8.71 -11.18 19.60
N LEU A 13 -9.77 -11.38 18.81
CA LEU A 13 -9.75 -12.02 17.49
C LEU A 13 -9.65 -10.99 16.36
N ASN A 14 -10.01 -9.74 16.61
CA ASN A 14 -10.00 -8.69 15.61
C ASN A 14 -8.57 -8.32 15.16
N GLU A 15 -7.62 -8.20 16.07
CA GLU A 15 -6.22 -7.87 15.73
C GLU A 15 -5.54 -8.95 14.86
N PRO A 16 -5.57 -10.25 15.22
CA PRO A 16 -4.99 -11.30 14.38
C PRO A 16 -5.64 -11.39 13.01
N TYR A 17 -6.96 -11.25 12.94
CA TYR A 17 -7.72 -11.25 11.69
C TYR A 17 -7.35 -10.06 10.81
N THR A 18 -7.28 -8.87 11.37
CA THR A 18 -6.91 -7.64 10.67
C THR A 18 -5.48 -7.73 10.14
N ARG A 19 -4.52 -8.21 10.92
CA ARG A 19 -3.15 -8.45 10.50
C ARG A 19 -3.08 -9.46 9.35
N TRP A 20 -3.82 -10.54 9.45
CA TRP A 20 -3.86 -11.55 8.40
C TRP A 20 -4.46 -11.01 7.10
N LYS A 21 -5.56 -10.28 7.19
CA LYS A 21 -6.27 -9.71 6.04
C LYS A 21 -5.43 -8.70 5.27
N TRP A 22 -4.72 -7.85 5.97
CA TRP A 22 -4.00 -6.71 5.39
C TRP A 22 -2.47 -6.89 5.35
N ARG A 23 -1.99 -8.12 5.53
CA ARG A 23 -0.58 -8.42 5.48
C ARG A 23 0.01 -8.21 4.08
N GLU A 24 1.31 -7.95 4.03
CA GLU A 24 2.06 -7.99 2.78
C GLU A 24 1.87 -9.35 2.08
N ARG A 25 1.63 -9.31 0.78
CA ARG A 25 1.36 -10.51 -0.01
C ARG A 25 2.10 -10.48 -1.33
N ARG A 26 2.67 -11.61 -1.72
CA ARG A 26 3.15 -11.84 -3.07
C ARG A 26 2.03 -12.37 -3.94
N THR A 27 1.93 -11.87 -5.16
CA THR A 27 0.92 -12.28 -6.13
C THR A 27 1.46 -12.17 -7.56
N THR A 28 0.67 -12.65 -8.49
CA THR A 28 0.95 -12.58 -9.93
C THR A 28 -0.27 -12.01 -10.62
N TRP A 29 -0.07 -10.98 -11.45
CA TRP A 29 -1.14 -10.38 -12.26
C TRP A 29 -1.08 -10.80 -13.73
N GLY A 30 0.05 -11.35 -14.15
CA GLY A 30 0.26 -11.83 -15.52
C GLY A 30 1.63 -12.48 -15.71
N THR A 31 2.20 -12.34 -16.89
CA THR A 31 3.46 -12.98 -17.28
C THR A 31 4.54 -11.97 -17.69
N GLU A 32 4.19 -10.69 -17.76
CA GLU A 32 5.12 -9.64 -18.18
C GLU A 32 6.14 -9.31 -17.08
N ASN A 33 7.26 -8.71 -17.46
CA ASN A 33 8.35 -8.27 -16.59
C ASN A 33 8.84 -9.36 -15.60
N PRO A 34 9.22 -10.56 -16.06
CA PRO A 34 9.60 -11.65 -15.17
C PRO A 34 10.89 -11.39 -14.38
N ASP A 35 11.71 -10.46 -14.84
CA ASP A 35 12.96 -10.01 -14.24
C ASP A 35 12.79 -8.87 -13.22
N LYS A 36 11.59 -8.29 -13.12
CA LYS A 36 11.26 -7.18 -12.23
C LYS A 36 10.30 -7.60 -11.13
N THR A 37 10.46 -7.04 -9.95
CA THR A 37 9.51 -7.18 -8.83
C THR A 37 8.97 -5.82 -8.48
N PHE A 38 7.66 -5.65 -8.62
CA PHE A 38 6.97 -4.41 -8.29
C PHE A 38 6.38 -4.50 -6.88
N PHE A 39 6.60 -3.43 -6.12
CA PHE A 39 6.05 -3.29 -4.78
C PHE A 39 4.94 -2.24 -4.81
N VAL A 40 3.70 -2.71 -4.72
CA VAL A 40 2.52 -1.84 -4.78
C VAL A 40 2.24 -1.28 -3.39
N VAL A 41 2.50 0.00 -3.22
CA VAL A 41 2.30 0.76 -1.98
C VAL A 41 0.85 1.20 -1.89
N ARG A 42 0.08 0.63 -0.96
CA ARG A 42 -1.33 0.98 -0.79
C ARG A 42 -1.77 0.98 0.66
N ARG A 43 -2.80 1.75 0.95
CA ARG A 43 -3.38 1.92 2.27
C ARG A 43 -4.89 1.79 2.22
N ALA A 44 -5.47 1.06 3.14
CA ALA A 44 -6.93 0.84 3.20
C ALA A 44 -7.68 1.89 4.03
N THR A 45 -6.99 2.83 4.65
CA THR A 45 -7.61 3.84 5.53
C THR A 45 -8.19 4.99 4.71
N SER A 46 -9.49 5.20 4.76
CA SER A 46 -10.20 6.13 3.90
C SER A 46 -10.09 7.61 4.28
N LYS A 47 -9.98 7.91 5.58
CA LYS A 47 -10.04 9.30 6.06
C LYS A 47 -8.72 9.73 6.70
N VAL A 48 -7.72 10.00 5.89
CA VAL A 48 -6.39 10.40 6.35
C VAL A 48 -5.91 11.61 5.55
N GLY A 49 -5.32 12.58 6.23
CA GLY A 49 -4.76 13.77 5.60
C GLY A 49 -3.58 13.47 4.68
N LEU A 50 -3.33 14.35 3.71
CA LEU A 50 -2.33 14.17 2.67
C LEU A 50 -0.93 13.90 3.23
N PHE A 51 -0.50 14.66 4.21
CA PHE A 51 0.84 14.48 4.79
C PHE A 51 1.03 13.13 5.48
N SER A 52 -0.01 12.61 6.13
CA SER A 52 0.03 11.26 6.72
C SER A 52 0.15 10.20 5.63
N LEU A 53 -0.56 10.34 4.53
CA LEU A 53 -0.45 9.45 3.36
C LEU A 53 0.93 9.52 2.72
N VAL A 54 1.43 10.73 2.47
CA VAL A 54 2.75 10.94 1.87
C VAL A 54 3.85 10.35 2.73
N MET A 55 3.88 10.62 4.03
CA MET A 55 4.91 10.09 4.92
C MET A 55 4.92 8.57 4.97
N THR A 56 3.75 7.95 5.05
CA THR A 56 3.63 6.50 5.06
C THR A 56 4.05 5.89 3.71
N ASN A 57 3.58 6.47 2.62
CA ASN A 57 3.92 6.00 1.28
C ASN A 57 5.42 6.14 1.01
N MET A 58 6.04 7.25 1.41
CA MET A 58 7.48 7.45 1.25
C MET A 58 8.31 6.45 2.05
N GLY A 59 7.89 6.10 3.26
CA GLY A 59 8.54 5.05 4.04
C GLY A 59 8.49 3.69 3.35
N LEU A 60 7.34 3.33 2.78
CA LEU A 60 7.17 2.08 2.02
C LEU A 60 7.94 2.09 0.69
N VAL A 61 7.95 3.22 -0.02
CA VAL A 61 8.76 3.42 -1.22
C VAL A 61 10.24 3.17 -0.92
N ARG A 62 10.73 3.76 0.16
CA ARG A 62 12.12 3.61 0.58
C ARG A 62 12.46 2.18 0.97
N TYR A 63 11.58 1.53 1.72
CA TYR A 63 11.71 0.10 2.02
C TYR A 63 11.81 -0.74 0.74
N ALA A 64 10.93 -0.53 -0.22
CA ALA A 64 10.93 -1.25 -1.49
C ALA A 64 12.24 -1.07 -2.25
N LEU A 65 12.73 0.16 -2.35
CA LEU A 65 14.01 0.47 -3.02
C LEU A 65 15.19 -0.23 -2.33
N LYS A 66 15.23 -0.27 -1.01
CA LYS A 66 16.27 -1.00 -0.26
C LYS A 66 16.25 -2.51 -0.51
N GLN A 67 15.08 -3.08 -0.77
CA GLN A 67 14.93 -4.49 -1.12
C GLN A 67 15.22 -4.79 -2.61
N GLY A 68 15.50 -3.77 -3.40
CA GLY A 68 15.69 -3.91 -4.86
C GLY A 68 14.36 -4.06 -5.62
N TYR A 69 13.24 -3.69 -5.00
CA TYR A 69 11.93 -3.70 -5.64
C TYR A 69 11.65 -2.35 -6.33
N ILE A 70 10.73 -2.36 -7.27
CA ILE A 70 10.26 -1.17 -7.97
C ILE A 70 8.94 -0.71 -7.31
N PRO A 71 8.94 0.39 -6.54
CA PRO A 71 7.73 0.88 -5.89
C PRO A 71 6.77 1.55 -6.88
N VAL A 72 5.49 1.23 -6.73
CA VAL A 72 4.37 1.88 -7.42
C VAL A 72 3.33 2.27 -6.39
N VAL A 73 3.01 3.55 -6.29
CA VAL A 73 2.04 4.04 -5.31
C VAL A 73 0.63 3.89 -5.84
N ASP A 74 -0.20 3.17 -5.09
CA ASP A 74 -1.60 2.90 -5.39
C ASP A 74 -2.53 3.65 -4.42
N MET A 75 -3.02 4.80 -4.85
CA MET A 75 -4.14 5.51 -4.24
C MET A 75 -5.39 5.46 -5.13
N GLN A 76 -5.54 4.36 -5.87
CA GLN A 76 -6.64 4.10 -6.79
C GLN A 76 -7.57 3.00 -6.29
N SER A 77 -6.98 1.90 -5.80
CA SER A 77 -7.72 0.66 -5.51
C SER A 77 -8.56 0.72 -4.25
N ASN A 78 -8.23 1.60 -3.32
CA ASN A 78 -8.96 1.81 -2.06
C ASN A 78 -9.55 3.21 -2.00
N GLN A 79 -10.72 3.31 -1.41
CA GLN A 79 -11.34 4.62 -1.15
C GLN A 79 -10.42 5.49 -0.29
N ASN A 80 -10.30 6.75 -0.65
CA ASN A 80 -9.55 7.75 0.11
C ASN A 80 -10.23 9.13 -0.01
N THR A 81 -9.78 10.08 0.79
CA THR A 81 -10.37 11.44 0.86
C THR A 81 -10.28 12.22 -0.46
N TYR A 82 -9.39 11.82 -1.36
CA TYR A 82 -9.08 12.54 -2.60
C TYR A 82 -9.79 12.00 -3.83
N LEU A 83 -10.55 10.91 -3.69
CA LEU A 83 -11.34 10.30 -4.75
C LEU A 83 -12.83 10.32 -4.42
N GLU A 84 -13.64 10.64 -5.40
CA GLU A 84 -15.08 10.36 -5.37
C GLU A 84 -15.33 8.86 -5.53
N ASP A 85 -16.46 8.36 -5.07
CA ASP A 85 -16.79 6.93 -5.12
C ASP A 85 -16.73 6.36 -6.55
N SER A 86 -17.13 7.15 -7.55
CA SER A 86 -17.03 6.78 -8.98
C SER A 86 -15.61 6.69 -9.53
N GLN A 87 -14.64 7.31 -8.87
CA GLN A 87 -13.24 7.34 -9.29
C GLN A 87 -12.42 6.18 -8.69
N VAL A 88 -12.90 5.57 -7.60
CA VAL A 88 -12.23 4.43 -6.96
C VAL A 88 -12.10 3.28 -7.95
N GLY A 89 -10.89 2.74 -8.08
CA GLY A 89 -10.56 1.71 -9.06
C GLY A 89 -10.23 2.22 -10.46
N HIS A 90 -10.38 3.51 -10.75
CA HIS A 90 -10.19 4.09 -12.08
C HIS A 90 -9.13 5.18 -12.15
N VAL A 91 -8.97 5.94 -11.07
CA VAL A 91 -8.06 7.10 -11.03
C VAL A 91 -7.15 6.98 -9.82
N ASN A 92 -5.86 7.20 -10.03
CA ASN A 92 -4.87 7.18 -8.94
C ASN A 92 -4.69 8.60 -8.38
N ALA A 93 -5.18 8.84 -7.17
CA ALA A 93 -5.10 10.14 -6.53
C ALA A 93 -3.65 10.59 -6.23
N TRP A 94 -2.71 9.66 -6.11
CA TRP A 94 -1.29 9.99 -5.99
C TRP A 94 -0.81 10.83 -7.16
N GLU A 95 -1.22 10.48 -8.37
CA GLU A 95 -0.79 11.12 -9.62
C GLU A 95 -1.41 12.51 -9.85
N PHE A 96 -2.34 12.95 -8.99
CA PHE A 96 -2.80 14.34 -8.98
C PHE A 96 -1.73 15.31 -8.46
N TYR A 97 -0.83 14.85 -7.62
CA TYR A 97 0.15 15.68 -6.91
C TYR A 97 1.60 15.28 -7.15
N PHE A 98 1.84 14.02 -7.47
CA PHE A 98 3.18 13.44 -7.55
C PHE A 98 3.33 12.53 -8.77
N GLU A 99 4.56 12.44 -9.26
CA GLU A 99 4.94 11.39 -10.21
C GLU A 99 5.15 10.05 -9.48
N GLN A 100 5.05 8.95 -10.22
CA GLN A 100 5.40 7.65 -9.69
C GLN A 100 6.92 7.56 -9.41
N PRO A 101 7.34 6.97 -8.28
CA PRO A 101 8.74 7.01 -7.85
C PRO A 101 9.76 6.47 -8.87
N CYS A 102 9.36 5.47 -9.64
CA CYS A 102 10.21 4.83 -10.65
C CYS A 102 9.60 4.91 -12.07
N GLY A 103 8.60 5.77 -12.28
CA GLY A 103 8.00 6.02 -13.58
C GLY A 103 7.00 4.96 -14.06
N TYR A 104 6.68 3.94 -13.26
CA TYR A 104 5.66 2.94 -13.58
C TYR A 104 4.31 3.30 -12.96
N SER A 105 3.25 3.32 -13.77
CA SER A 105 1.87 3.42 -13.29
C SER A 105 1.29 2.02 -12.96
N LEU A 106 0.14 1.98 -12.29
CA LEU A 106 -0.59 0.73 -12.08
C LEU A 106 -0.98 0.05 -13.40
N LYS A 107 -1.27 0.85 -14.42
CA LYS A 107 -1.57 0.35 -15.76
C LYS A 107 -0.37 -0.36 -16.39
N ASP A 108 0.83 0.17 -16.21
CA ASP A 108 2.06 -0.43 -16.76
C ASP A 108 2.37 -1.79 -16.15
N ILE A 109 1.97 -2.02 -14.90
CA ILE A 109 2.30 -3.25 -14.17
C ILE A 109 1.15 -4.25 -14.07
N GLN A 110 -0.02 -3.93 -14.61
CA GLN A 110 -1.26 -4.73 -14.46
C GLN A 110 -1.16 -6.17 -14.98
N ARG A 111 -0.14 -6.50 -15.76
CA ARG A 111 0.12 -7.84 -16.30
C ARG A 111 1.48 -8.39 -15.87
N SER A 112 2.06 -7.82 -14.86
CA SER A 112 3.39 -8.22 -14.38
C SER A 112 3.34 -9.50 -13.55
N LYS A 113 4.41 -10.29 -13.67
CA LYS A 113 4.52 -11.60 -13.01
C LYS A 113 4.75 -11.48 -11.51
N ASN A 114 5.64 -10.59 -11.09
CA ASN A 114 6.08 -10.51 -9.70
C ASN A 114 5.56 -9.23 -9.06
N ILE A 115 4.50 -9.37 -8.29
CA ILE A 115 3.85 -8.29 -7.57
C ILE A 115 3.90 -8.57 -6.06
N ILE A 116 4.33 -7.59 -5.30
CA ILE A 116 4.20 -7.57 -3.85
C ILE A 116 3.21 -6.46 -3.49
N LEU A 117 2.14 -6.82 -2.80
CA LEU A 117 1.19 -5.88 -2.26
C LEU A 117 1.63 -5.52 -0.85
N SER A 118 1.83 -4.24 -0.57
CA SER A 118 2.12 -3.79 0.78
C SER A 118 0.94 -4.07 1.70
N ASP A 119 1.16 -3.92 3.00
CA ASP A 119 0.06 -3.95 3.94
C ASP A 119 -0.95 -2.84 3.63
N GLY A 120 -2.17 -3.21 3.31
CA GLY A 120 -3.23 -2.26 2.94
C GLY A 120 -3.80 -1.50 4.13
N MET A 121 -3.58 -1.98 5.36
CA MET A 121 -4.02 -1.34 6.58
C MET A 121 -2.83 -0.92 7.44
N ILE A 122 -2.70 0.38 7.65
CA ILE A 122 -1.70 0.93 8.54
C ILE A 122 -2.36 1.14 9.90
N THR A 123 -2.03 0.28 10.83
CA THR A 123 -2.27 0.48 12.25
C THR A 123 -1.04 1.15 12.85
N ASP A 124 -1.16 1.73 14.04
CA ASP A 124 -0.01 2.32 14.77
C ASP A 124 1.18 1.34 14.88
N ARG A 125 0.90 0.04 14.88
CA ARG A 125 1.92 -1.01 14.90
C ARG A 125 2.59 -1.25 13.54
N ASN A 126 1.88 -0.99 12.45
CA ASN A 126 2.40 -1.17 11.08
C ASN A 126 3.12 0.08 10.56
N ILE A 127 2.78 1.24 11.10
CA ILE A 127 3.53 2.49 10.85
C ILE A 127 4.94 2.38 11.43
N PHE A 128 5.11 1.67 12.52
CA PHE A 128 6.35 1.65 13.30
C PHE A 128 7.58 1.19 12.49
N PRO A 129 7.55 0.09 11.73
CA PRO A 129 8.70 -0.30 10.90
C PRO A 129 9.00 0.71 9.80
N THR A 130 7.96 1.26 9.16
CA THR A 130 8.07 2.24 8.08
C THR A 130 8.61 3.57 8.61
N TYR A 131 8.10 4.03 9.73
CA TYR A 131 8.54 5.24 10.41
C TYR A 131 9.99 5.09 10.93
N LYS A 132 10.33 3.91 11.43
CA LYS A 132 11.70 3.60 11.87
C LYS A 132 12.70 3.66 10.71
N ILE A 133 12.35 3.14 9.54
CA ILE A 133 13.19 3.22 8.35
C ILE A 133 13.46 4.68 7.97
N VAL A 134 12.44 5.52 7.95
CA VAL A 134 12.56 6.95 7.64
C VAL A 134 13.39 7.67 8.73
N LYS A 135 13.21 7.30 9.99
CA LYS A 135 13.90 7.93 11.13
C LYS A 135 15.38 7.56 11.19
N ASP A 136 15.72 6.29 10.94
CA ASP A 136 17.10 5.80 11.00
C ASP A 136 18.02 6.46 9.95
N GLU A 137 17.45 6.97 8.86
CA GLU A 137 18.23 7.65 7.82
C GLU A 137 18.36 9.15 8.00
N ASN A 138 17.54 9.76 8.85
CA ASN A 138 17.74 11.13 9.29
C ASN A 138 18.86 11.25 10.36
N GLN A 139 19.48 10.12 10.73
CA GLN A 139 20.62 10.06 11.65
C GLN A 139 21.97 9.89 10.93
N LEU A 140 21.96 9.92 9.60
CA LEU A 140 23.14 9.98 8.76
C LEU A 140 23.40 11.42 8.31
#